data_855d9e3d8d2d822129c4f6a6e348f8ef
#
_entry.id   855d9e3d8d2d822129c4f6a6e348f8ef
#
_cell.length_a   1.000
_cell.length_b   1.000
_cell.length_c   1.000
_cell.angle_alpha   90.00
_cell.angle_beta   90.00
_cell.angle_gamma   90.00
#
_symmetry.space_group_name_H-M   'P 1'
#
loop_
_entity.id
_entity.type
_entity.pdbx_description
1 polymer ?
#
loop_
_entity_poly.entity_id
_entity_poly.type
_entity_poly.pdbx_seq_one_letter_code
_entity_poly.pdbx_strand_id
1 'polypeptide(L)'
;MQYYYEEKTPITRALLQIYGTQIFRDRVDVNYWVNQVMMRIANSQSDYIFVTDVRFPNEIDQLVATLHDECKFVSIRIDRPMDRSDIQNEHESEKGLDDYDDWSIKVKNDRTMTELSLDAIEVVEYLLRLKK
;
A
#
# COMPACT_ATOMS: atom_id res chain seq x y z
N MET A 1 15.07 -10.36 -18.59
CA MET A 1 14.91 -8.88 -18.50
C MET A 1 15.55 -8.45 -17.19
N GLN A 2 16.70 -7.77 -17.25
CA GLN A 2 17.47 -7.40 -16.06
C GLN A 2 16.87 -6.09 -15.55
N TYR A 3 16.18 -6.13 -14.40
CA TYR A 3 15.69 -4.92 -13.74
C TYR A 3 16.87 -4.18 -13.17
N TYR A 4 17.26 -3.05 -13.78
CA TYR A 4 18.14 -2.09 -13.15
C TYR A 4 17.39 -1.46 -11.98
N TYR A 5 17.78 -1.82 -10.76
CA TYR A 5 17.48 -1.05 -9.58
C TYR A 5 18.36 0.22 -9.62
N GLU A 6 17.92 1.25 -10.32
CA GLU A 6 18.52 2.55 -10.17
C GLU A 6 18.21 3.05 -8.75
N GLU A 7 19.24 3.35 -7.99
CA GLU A 7 19.07 3.98 -6.68
C GLU A 7 18.23 5.26 -6.88
N LYS A 8 17.12 5.36 -6.13
CA LYS A 8 16.26 6.54 -6.18
C LYS A 8 17.02 7.72 -5.61
N THR A 9 17.63 8.53 -6.47
CA THR A 9 18.25 9.79 -6.08
C THR A 9 17.19 10.75 -5.50
N PRO A 10 17.57 11.77 -4.71
CA PRO A 10 16.63 12.80 -4.24
C PRO A 10 15.83 13.44 -5.38
N ILE A 11 16.47 13.64 -6.54
CA ILE A 11 15.83 14.23 -7.73
C ILE A 11 14.78 13.28 -8.30
N THR A 12 15.12 12.00 -8.51
CA THR A 12 14.16 11.01 -9.04
C THR A 12 13.00 10.78 -8.07
N ARG A 13 13.26 10.82 -6.76
CA ARG A 13 12.19 10.76 -5.75
C ARG A 13 11.25 11.97 -5.85
N ALA A 14 11.79 13.19 -5.92
CA ALA A 14 11.01 14.41 -6.07
C ALA A 14 10.16 14.40 -7.35
N LEU A 15 10.73 13.96 -8.48
CA LEU A 15 9.99 13.82 -9.74
C LEU A 15 8.84 12.81 -9.61
N LEU A 16 9.07 11.65 -9.00
CA LEU A 16 8.02 10.64 -8.79
C LEU A 16 6.89 11.18 -7.91
N GLN A 17 7.20 11.94 -6.86
CA GLN A 17 6.20 12.59 -6.00
C GLN A 17 5.40 13.65 -6.76
N ILE A 18 6.06 14.51 -7.55
CA ILE A 18 5.41 15.52 -8.38
C ILE A 18 4.46 14.85 -9.38
N TYR A 19 4.93 13.88 -10.15
CA TYR A 19 4.09 13.20 -11.13
C TYR A 19 2.98 12.39 -10.46
N GLY A 20 3.32 11.58 -9.47
CA GLY A 20 2.39 10.67 -8.82
C GLY A 20 1.29 11.40 -8.05
N THR A 21 1.63 12.38 -7.24
CA THR A 21 0.68 13.10 -6.40
C THR A 21 0.18 14.37 -7.09
N GLN A 22 1.06 15.34 -7.32
CA GLN A 22 0.65 16.70 -7.71
C GLN A 22 0.03 16.77 -9.11
N ILE A 23 0.45 15.94 -10.06
CA ILE A 23 -0.07 15.98 -11.42
C ILE A 23 -1.23 15.00 -11.56
N PHE A 24 -1.00 13.70 -11.38
CA PHE A 24 -2.04 12.73 -11.69
C PHE A 24 -3.14 12.69 -10.64
N ARG A 25 -2.80 12.64 -9.34
CA ARG A 25 -3.78 12.60 -8.28
C ARG A 25 -4.52 13.94 -8.11
N ASP A 26 -3.80 15.06 -7.94
CA ASP A 26 -4.42 16.32 -7.51
C ASP A 26 -5.04 17.10 -8.66
N ARG A 27 -4.52 16.96 -9.90
CA ARG A 27 -4.99 17.76 -11.04
C ARG A 27 -5.77 16.98 -12.08
N VAL A 28 -5.60 15.65 -12.16
CA VAL A 28 -6.34 14.83 -13.12
C VAL A 28 -7.51 14.14 -12.42
N ASP A 29 -7.24 13.26 -11.46
CA ASP A 29 -8.27 12.52 -10.72
C ASP A 29 -7.68 12.01 -9.41
N VAL A 30 -8.31 12.30 -8.27
CA VAL A 30 -7.92 11.82 -6.95
C VAL A 30 -7.87 10.28 -6.88
N ASN A 31 -8.65 9.61 -7.71
CA ASN A 31 -8.71 8.15 -7.83
C ASN A 31 -7.89 7.60 -9.02
N TYR A 32 -7.06 8.42 -9.66
CA TYR A 32 -6.31 8.01 -10.86
C TYR A 32 -5.57 6.69 -10.65
N TRP A 33 -4.79 6.58 -9.57
CA TRP A 33 -3.97 5.40 -9.33
C TRP A 33 -4.79 4.18 -8.91
N VAL A 34 -5.80 4.33 -8.06
CA VAL A 34 -6.67 3.22 -7.68
C VAL A 34 -7.48 2.72 -8.87
N ASN A 35 -7.90 3.60 -9.80
CA ASN A 35 -8.56 3.19 -11.03
C ASN A 35 -7.64 2.33 -11.91
N GLN A 36 -6.33 2.65 -12.00
CA GLN A 36 -5.36 1.81 -12.70
C GLN A 36 -5.20 0.43 -12.04
N VAL A 37 -5.21 0.38 -10.72
CA VAL A 37 -5.16 -0.88 -9.95
C VAL A 37 -6.42 -1.70 -10.22
N MET A 38 -7.60 -1.11 -10.13
CA MET A 38 -8.88 -1.81 -10.40
C MET A 38 -8.96 -2.40 -11.79
N MET A 39 -8.48 -1.68 -12.82
CA MET A 39 -8.40 -2.25 -14.18
C MET A 39 -7.50 -3.48 -14.25
N ARG A 40 -6.40 -3.51 -13.50
CA ARG A 40 -5.52 -4.69 -13.43
C ARG A 40 -6.17 -5.85 -12.69
N ILE A 41 -6.86 -5.56 -11.58
CA ILE A 41 -7.60 -6.56 -10.81
C ILE A 41 -8.66 -7.23 -11.69
N ALA A 42 -9.48 -6.44 -12.38
CA ALA A 42 -10.54 -6.94 -13.26
C ALA A 42 -10.03 -7.84 -14.40
N ASN A 43 -8.79 -7.65 -14.83
CA ASN A 43 -8.16 -8.49 -15.87
C ASN A 43 -7.31 -9.64 -15.29
N SER A 44 -7.23 -9.79 -13.98
CA SER A 44 -6.45 -10.85 -13.32
C SER A 44 -7.30 -12.09 -13.11
N GLN A 45 -6.67 -13.26 -13.28
CA GLN A 45 -7.26 -14.57 -12.94
C GLN A 45 -6.59 -15.17 -11.69
N SER A 46 -5.87 -14.34 -10.92
CA SER A 46 -5.15 -14.78 -9.72
C SER A 46 -6.10 -14.95 -8.55
N ASP A 47 -5.94 -16.02 -7.79
CA ASP A 47 -6.69 -16.25 -6.54
C ASP A 47 -6.39 -15.21 -5.44
N TYR A 48 -5.20 -14.61 -5.49
CA TYR A 48 -4.74 -13.60 -4.53
C TYR A 48 -4.08 -12.44 -5.27
N ILE A 49 -4.43 -11.23 -4.88
CA ILE A 49 -3.85 -10.00 -5.41
C ILE A 49 -3.36 -9.16 -4.25
N PHE A 50 -2.09 -8.76 -4.29
CA PHE A 50 -1.47 -7.90 -3.30
C PHE A 50 -1.23 -6.51 -3.88
N VAL A 51 -1.77 -5.49 -3.21
CA VAL A 51 -1.53 -4.08 -3.53
C VAL A 51 -0.63 -3.51 -2.45
N THR A 52 0.62 -3.24 -2.77
CA THR A 52 1.68 -2.97 -1.78
C THR A 52 2.03 -1.49 -1.61
N ASP A 53 1.47 -0.60 -2.41
CA ASP A 53 1.82 0.82 -2.41
C ASP A 53 0.57 1.72 -2.25
N VAL A 54 -0.27 1.36 -1.27
CA VAL A 54 -1.43 2.17 -0.88
C VAL A 54 -0.94 3.30 0.03
N ARG A 55 -1.34 4.54 -0.27
CA ARG A 55 -0.83 5.73 0.41
C ARG A 55 -1.93 6.66 0.95
N PHE A 56 -3.16 6.49 0.51
CA PHE A 56 -4.26 7.37 0.88
C PHE A 56 -5.53 6.59 1.24
N PRO A 57 -6.34 7.09 2.21
CA PRO A 57 -7.58 6.43 2.63
C PRO A 57 -8.56 6.18 1.47
N ASN A 58 -8.72 7.15 0.55
CA ASN A 58 -9.63 7.00 -0.58
C ASN A 58 -9.28 5.83 -1.51
N GLU A 59 -8.02 5.38 -1.53
CA GLU A 59 -7.60 4.22 -2.32
C GLU A 59 -8.15 2.93 -1.70
N ILE A 60 -8.14 2.83 -0.37
CA ILE A 60 -8.73 1.71 0.36
C ILE A 60 -10.25 1.73 0.19
N ASP A 61 -10.88 2.87 0.46
CA ASP A 61 -12.34 3.03 0.40
C ASP A 61 -12.87 2.68 -0.99
N GLN A 62 -12.20 3.14 -2.04
CA GLN A 62 -12.59 2.88 -3.43
C GLN A 62 -12.45 1.38 -3.79
N LEU A 63 -11.36 0.72 -3.36
CA LEU A 63 -11.18 -0.71 -3.57
C LEU A 63 -12.25 -1.52 -2.84
N VAL A 64 -12.54 -1.19 -1.58
CA VAL A 64 -13.59 -1.86 -0.79
C VAL A 64 -14.94 -1.65 -1.46
N ALA A 65 -15.32 -0.40 -1.77
CA ALA A 65 -16.62 -0.08 -2.35
C ALA A 65 -16.87 -0.78 -3.71
N THR A 66 -15.81 -0.98 -4.49
CA THR A 66 -15.96 -1.59 -5.82
C THR A 66 -15.91 -3.12 -5.79
N LEU A 67 -15.11 -3.70 -4.90
CA LEU A 67 -14.78 -5.13 -4.94
C LEU A 67 -15.45 -5.96 -3.83
N HIS A 68 -16.20 -5.34 -2.91
CA HIS A 68 -16.78 -6.02 -1.72
C HIS A 68 -17.66 -7.24 -2.05
N ASP A 69 -18.35 -7.22 -3.20
CA ASP A 69 -19.20 -8.32 -3.65
C ASP A 69 -18.44 -9.41 -4.43
N GLU A 70 -17.25 -9.07 -4.97
CA GLU A 70 -16.49 -9.94 -5.86
C GLU A 70 -15.37 -10.69 -5.15
N CYS A 71 -14.78 -10.08 -4.12
CA CYS A 71 -13.65 -10.67 -3.39
C CYS A 71 -13.63 -10.28 -1.91
N LYS A 72 -12.91 -11.08 -1.12
CA LYS A 72 -12.63 -10.74 0.28
C LYS A 72 -11.46 -9.77 0.33
N PHE A 73 -11.69 -8.61 0.89
CA PHE A 73 -10.69 -7.57 1.07
C PHE A 73 -10.09 -7.62 2.48
N VAL A 74 -8.78 -7.50 2.59
CA VAL A 74 -8.05 -7.43 3.86
C VAL A 74 -7.03 -6.31 3.77
N SER A 75 -7.17 -5.31 4.62
CA SER A 75 -6.20 -4.22 4.77
C SER A 75 -5.17 -4.57 5.84
N ILE A 76 -3.88 -4.42 5.52
CA ILE A 76 -2.78 -4.78 6.43
C ILE A 76 -1.88 -3.56 6.61
N ARG A 77 -1.72 -3.10 7.84
CA ARG A 77 -0.75 -2.08 8.23
C ARG A 77 0.50 -2.73 8.80
N ILE A 78 1.66 -2.36 8.29
CA ILE A 78 2.97 -2.75 8.85
C ILE A 78 3.60 -1.51 9.45
N ASP A 79 3.59 -1.42 10.78
CA ASP A 79 4.13 -0.30 11.52
C ASP A 79 5.60 -0.56 11.89
N ARG A 80 6.50 0.28 11.37
CA ARG A 80 7.90 0.29 11.76
C ARG A 80 8.20 1.55 12.57
N PRO A 81 8.63 1.43 13.84
CA PRO A 81 9.10 2.57 14.58
C PRO A 81 10.28 3.22 13.84
N MET A 82 10.11 4.45 13.43
CA MET A 82 11.20 5.26 12.87
C MET A 82 11.61 6.29 13.91
N ASP A 83 12.91 6.53 14.01
CA ASP A 83 13.40 7.68 14.78
C ASP A 83 13.00 8.93 14.00
N ARG A 84 12.01 9.65 14.53
CA ARG A 84 11.40 10.80 13.86
C ARG A 84 12.25 12.07 13.90
N SER A 85 13.46 12.01 14.44
CA SER A 85 14.35 13.17 14.53
C SER A 85 14.76 13.77 13.17
N ASP A 86 14.67 12.97 12.09
CA ASP A 86 15.09 13.39 10.75
C ASP A 86 13.92 13.81 9.82
N ILE A 87 12.67 13.82 10.31
CA ILE A 87 11.47 13.98 9.47
C ILE A 87 11.03 15.46 9.45
N GLN A 88 11.85 16.35 8.93
CA GLN A 88 11.43 17.75 8.77
C GLN A 88 10.64 18.05 7.50
N ASN A 89 10.61 17.16 6.50
CA ASN A 89 9.97 17.40 5.20
C ASN A 89 9.32 16.13 4.60
N GLU A 90 8.48 15.42 5.37
CA GLU A 90 7.73 14.30 4.80
C GLU A 90 6.65 14.79 3.84
N HIS A 91 6.66 14.22 2.64
CA HIS A 91 5.63 14.45 1.64
C HIS A 91 4.27 13.90 2.12
N GLU A 92 3.16 14.54 1.72
CA GLU A 92 1.79 14.14 2.10
C GLU A 92 1.52 12.63 1.86
N SER A 93 2.05 12.06 0.77
CA SER A 93 1.92 10.64 0.46
C SER A 93 2.61 9.69 1.45
N GLU A 94 3.46 10.18 2.33
CA GLU A 94 4.10 9.39 3.39
C GLU A 94 3.28 9.42 4.70
N LYS A 95 2.35 10.36 4.83
CA LYS A 95 1.52 10.59 6.02
C LYS A 95 0.04 10.27 5.80
N GLY A 96 -0.37 10.08 4.56
CA GLY A 96 -1.79 9.99 4.19
C GLY A 96 -2.58 8.91 4.92
N LEU A 97 -1.93 7.90 5.46
CA LEU A 97 -2.55 6.80 6.21
C LEU A 97 -2.23 6.82 7.71
N ASP A 98 -1.59 7.86 8.25
CA ASP A 98 -1.21 7.90 9.68
C ASP A 98 -2.44 7.95 10.60
N ASP A 99 -3.47 8.67 10.18
CA ASP A 99 -4.74 8.81 10.92
C ASP A 99 -5.79 7.76 10.50
N TYR A 100 -5.45 6.83 9.62
CA TYR A 100 -6.37 5.77 9.20
C TYR A 100 -6.33 4.59 10.18
N ASP A 101 -7.48 4.25 10.77
CA ASP A 101 -7.56 3.26 11.84
C ASP A 101 -8.31 1.97 11.48
N ASP A 102 -9.03 1.93 10.35
CA ASP A 102 -9.84 0.78 9.92
C ASP A 102 -9.02 -0.30 9.21
N TRP A 103 -7.97 -0.77 9.89
CA TRP A 103 -7.11 -1.85 9.42
C TRP A 103 -7.63 -3.22 9.86
N SER A 104 -7.75 -4.16 8.93
CA SER A 104 -8.10 -5.55 9.24
C SER A 104 -7.02 -6.23 10.08
N ILE A 105 -5.75 -5.93 9.81
CA ILE A 105 -4.58 -6.48 10.52
C ILE A 105 -3.56 -5.37 10.73
N LYS A 106 -2.98 -5.30 11.95
CA LYS A 106 -1.82 -4.43 12.24
C LYS A 106 -0.64 -5.31 12.66
N VAL A 107 0.48 -5.22 11.94
CA VAL A 107 1.73 -5.92 12.21
C VAL A 107 2.78 -4.92 12.68
N LYS A 108 3.46 -5.20 13.79
CA LYS A 108 4.56 -4.37 14.30
C LYS A 108 5.89 -4.90 13.79
N ASN A 109 6.62 -4.07 13.05
CA ASN A 109 7.97 -4.38 12.57
C ASN A 109 9.02 -3.65 13.44
N ASP A 110 9.02 -3.95 14.74
CA ASP A 110 9.93 -3.38 15.76
C ASP A 110 10.88 -4.42 16.36
N ARG A 111 10.91 -5.62 15.79
CA ARG A 111 11.66 -6.78 16.28
C ARG A 111 12.61 -7.31 15.19
N THR A 112 13.06 -8.56 15.34
CA THR A 112 13.98 -9.20 14.39
C THR A 112 13.28 -9.60 13.08
N MET A 113 14.08 -9.79 12.01
CA MET A 113 13.57 -10.32 10.73
C MET A 113 12.92 -11.69 10.88
N THR A 114 13.40 -12.52 11.81
CA THR A 114 12.82 -13.84 12.07
C THR A 114 11.40 -13.71 12.63
N GLU A 115 11.20 -12.82 13.59
CA GLU A 115 9.88 -12.58 14.18
C GLU A 115 8.91 -11.97 13.17
N LEU A 116 9.36 -11.00 12.36
CA LEU A 116 8.55 -10.45 11.26
C LEU A 116 8.15 -11.55 10.25
N SER A 117 9.05 -12.50 9.98
CA SER A 117 8.74 -13.62 9.09
C SER A 117 7.68 -14.56 9.69
N LEU A 118 7.67 -14.76 11.01
CA LEU A 118 6.63 -15.52 11.69
C LEU A 118 5.28 -14.79 11.63
N ASP A 119 5.25 -13.47 11.90
CA ASP A 119 4.04 -12.67 11.76
C ASP A 119 3.50 -12.75 10.32
N ALA A 120 4.38 -12.71 9.30
CA ALA A 120 3.98 -12.87 7.91
C ALA A 120 3.35 -14.24 7.62
N ILE A 121 3.87 -15.32 8.22
CA ILE A 121 3.27 -16.67 8.10
C ILE A 121 1.87 -16.70 8.71
N GLU A 122 1.68 -16.12 9.89
CA GLU A 122 0.36 -16.04 10.54
C GLU A 122 -0.65 -15.27 9.67
N VAL A 123 -0.23 -14.16 9.06
CA VAL A 123 -1.07 -13.41 8.11
C VAL A 123 -1.45 -14.28 6.91
N VAL A 124 -0.50 -14.98 6.31
CA VAL A 124 -0.77 -15.88 5.17
C VAL A 124 -1.74 -17.01 5.57
N GLU A 125 -1.55 -17.63 6.73
CA GLU A 125 -2.47 -18.66 7.22
C GLU A 125 -3.89 -18.11 7.43
N TYR A 126 -4.02 -16.89 7.96
CA TYR A 126 -5.31 -16.23 8.09
C TYR A 126 -5.97 -16.03 6.72
N LEU A 127 -5.23 -15.49 5.72
CA LEU A 127 -5.74 -15.27 4.36
C LEU A 127 -6.19 -16.57 3.69
N LEU A 128 -5.43 -17.66 3.89
CA LEU A 128 -5.79 -18.98 3.35
C LEU A 128 -7.09 -19.54 3.94
N ARG A 129 -7.38 -19.23 5.20
CA ARG A 129 -8.65 -19.63 5.87
C ARG A 129 -9.86 -18.84 5.34
N LEU A 130 -9.66 -17.62 4.86
CA LEU A 130 -10.72 -16.80 4.26
C LEU A 130 -11.22 -17.37 2.92
N LYS A 131 -10.44 -18.19 2.23
CA LYS A 131 -10.80 -18.78 0.93
C LYS A 131 -11.87 -19.86 1.06
N LYS A 132 -12.08 -20.41 2.26
CA LYS A 132 -13.11 -21.42 2.53
C LYS A 132 -14.46 -20.77 2.87
#